data_b7c001e96fd23eaf3e4f128e73910398
#
_entry.id   b7c001e96fd23eaf3e4f128e73910398
#
_cell.length_a   1.000
_cell.length_b   1.000
_cell.length_c   1.000
_cell.angle_alpha   90.00
_cell.angle_beta   90.00
_cell.angle_gamma   90.00
#
_symmetry.space_group_name_H-M   'P 1'
#
loop_
_entity.id
_entity.type
_entity.pdbx_description
1 polymer ?
#
loop_
_entity_poly.entity_id
_entity_poly.type
_entity_poly.pdbx_seq_one_letter_code
_entity_poly.pdbx_strand_id
1 'polypeptide(L)'
;MYTIQTLNKISPAGTERFGQNYTVTDTAENPDAILVRSASLHETEFGSNLLAIARAGAGVNNIPLDRCAEAGICVFNTPGANANAVKELVLTGLLISSRKIPEAMTWAAGLTDGETTVAKQVEKGKSQFAGPEIKGKTLGIIGLGAIGALVANAAVALGMKLSLIHI
;
A
#
# COMPACT_ATOMS: atom_id res chain seq x y z
N MET A 1 -5.74 -21.79 25.94
CA MET A 1 -4.94 -20.62 25.53
C MET A 1 -4.66 -20.81 24.06
N TYR A 2 -4.97 -19.83 23.22
CA TYR A 2 -4.80 -19.94 21.77
C TYR A 2 -3.50 -19.30 21.33
N THR A 3 -2.79 -19.94 20.41
CA THR A 3 -1.54 -19.42 19.83
C THR A 3 -1.81 -18.82 18.46
N ILE A 4 -1.44 -17.55 18.30
CA ILE A 4 -1.56 -16.82 17.05
C ILE A 4 -0.16 -16.59 16.49
N GLN A 5 0.11 -17.15 15.30
CA GLN A 5 1.36 -16.90 14.60
C GLN A 5 1.24 -15.67 13.69
N THR A 6 2.23 -14.79 13.74
CA THR A 6 2.36 -13.68 12.79
C THR A 6 3.36 -14.02 11.71
N LEU A 7 2.93 -13.97 10.46
CA LEU A 7 3.81 -14.05 9.30
C LEU A 7 3.95 -12.67 8.66
N ASN A 8 5.17 -12.20 8.50
CA ASN A 8 5.53 -10.83 8.21
C ASN A 8 5.31 -9.89 9.42
N LYS A 9 5.70 -8.65 9.23
CA LYS A 9 5.51 -7.62 10.25
C LYS A 9 4.02 -7.21 10.32
N ILE A 10 3.35 -7.57 11.39
CA ILE A 10 2.00 -7.11 11.75
C ILE A 10 2.13 -5.96 12.75
N SER A 11 1.27 -4.95 12.64
CA SER A 11 1.30 -3.78 13.52
C SER A 11 0.99 -4.14 14.97
N PRO A 12 1.79 -3.68 15.95
CA PRO A 12 1.50 -3.83 17.38
C PRO A 12 0.11 -3.31 17.76
N ALA A 13 -0.37 -2.25 17.14
CA ALA A 13 -1.70 -1.70 17.37
C ALA A 13 -2.85 -2.72 17.14
N GLY A 14 -2.59 -3.76 16.34
CA GLY A 14 -3.51 -4.88 16.15
C GLY A 14 -3.23 -6.03 17.12
N THR A 15 -1.98 -6.43 17.27
CA THR A 15 -1.61 -7.60 18.08
C THR A 15 -1.75 -7.36 19.59
N GLU A 16 -1.59 -6.14 20.06
CA GLU A 16 -1.80 -5.75 21.46
C GLU A 16 -3.27 -5.77 21.90
N ARG A 17 -4.21 -5.91 20.96
CA ARG A 17 -5.64 -6.03 21.28
C ARG A 17 -6.06 -7.44 21.70
N PHE A 18 -5.23 -8.44 21.48
CA PHE A 18 -5.51 -9.77 21.95
C PHE A 18 -5.35 -9.84 23.48
N GLY A 19 -6.40 -10.35 24.15
CA GLY A 19 -6.42 -10.50 25.60
C GLY A 19 -5.57 -11.67 26.10
N GLN A 20 -5.57 -11.92 27.41
CA GLN A 20 -4.73 -12.90 28.11
C GLN A 20 -4.92 -14.36 27.65
N ASN A 21 -6.00 -14.65 26.93
CA ASN A 21 -6.27 -16.00 26.40
C ASN A 21 -5.50 -16.31 25.12
N TYR A 22 -4.74 -15.35 24.59
CA TYR A 22 -4.00 -15.46 23.33
C TYR A 22 -2.53 -15.24 23.54
N THR A 23 -1.70 -16.07 22.92
CA THR A 23 -0.27 -15.84 22.78
C THR A 23 0.02 -15.48 21.34
N VAL A 24 0.61 -14.30 21.11
CA VAL A 24 1.03 -13.85 19.76
C VAL A 24 2.54 -14.03 19.63
N THR A 25 2.96 -14.76 18.60
CA THR A 25 4.38 -15.06 18.35
C THR A 25 4.65 -15.09 16.84
N ASP A 26 5.88 -14.89 16.43
CA ASP A 26 6.33 -15.07 15.04
C ASP A 26 6.81 -16.51 14.76
N THR A 27 6.97 -17.31 15.81
CA THR A 27 7.40 -18.71 15.72
C THR A 27 6.39 -19.61 16.46
N ALA A 28 5.71 -20.49 15.74
CA ALA A 28 4.86 -21.51 16.29
C ALA A 28 4.86 -22.75 15.39
N GLU A 29 5.01 -23.94 15.95
CA GLU A 29 4.94 -25.19 15.19
C GLU A 29 3.51 -25.52 14.78
N ASN A 30 2.55 -25.29 15.67
CA ASN A 30 1.12 -25.60 15.48
C ASN A 30 0.26 -24.44 15.99
N PRO A 31 0.11 -23.34 15.25
CA PRO A 31 -0.73 -22.21 15.67
C PRO A 31 -2.22 -22.53 15.53
N ASP A 32 -3.04 -21.99 16.44
CA ASP A 32 -4.50 -22.00 16.32
C ASP A 32 -5.02 -20.97 15.31
N ALA A 33 -4.25 -19.90 15.07
CA ALA A 33 -4.54 -18.90 14.05
C ALA A 33 -3.27 -18.30 13.44
N ILE A 34 -3.38 -17.81 12.20
CA ILE A 34 -2.30 -17.15 11.49
C ILE A 34 -2.72 -15.73 11.10
N LEU A 35 -1.90 -14.73 11.44
CA LEU A 35 -1.96 -13.37 10.89
C LEU A 35 -0.91 -13.22 9.81
N VAL A 36 -1.31 -12.95 8.58
CA VAL A 36 -0.41 -12.85 7.42
C VAL A 36 -0.63 -11.54 6.67
N ARG A 37 0.41 -11.03 6.03
CA ARG A 37 0.33 -9.89 5.12
C ARG A 37 0.66 -10.30 3.69
N SER A 38 1.89 -10.70 3.40
CA SER A 38 2.39 -10.98 2.05
C SER A 38 3.05 -12.35 1.88
N ALA A 39 3.30 -13.09 2.96
CA ALA A 39 3.85 -14.43 2.86
C ALA A 39 2.87 -15.36 2.12
N SER A 40 3.40 -16.22 1.26
CA SER A 40 2.61 -17.23 0.57
C SER A 40 2.36 -18.41 1.52
N LEU A 41 1.13 -18.87 1.56
CA LEU A 41 0.69 -20.05 2.33
C LEU A 41 0.37 -21.26 1.43
N HIS A 42 0.65 -21.16 0.12
CA HIS A 42 0.30 -22.24 -0.81
C HIS A 42 1.04 -23.55 -0.52
N GLU A 43 2.30 -23.44 -0.10
CA GLU A 43 3.13 -24.61 0.24
C GLU A 43 3.18 -24.91 1.75
N THR A 44 2.42 -24.16 2.55
CA THR A 44 2.38 -24.35 4.01
C THR A 44 1.49 -25.53 4.35
N GLU A 45 1.99 -26.45 5.15
CA GLU A 45 1.17 -27.49 5.76
C GLU A 45 0.42 -26.91 6.98
N PHE A 46 -0.87 -27.14 7.05
CA PHE A 46 -1.71 -26.66 8.13
C PHE A 46 -1.90 -27.77 9.17
N GLY A 47 -1.61 -27.45 10.42
CA GLY A 47 -1.92 -28.34 11.54
C GLY A 47 -3.44 -28.50 11.73
N SER A 48 -3.84 -29.62 12.29
CA SER A 48 -5.28 -29.94 12.52
C SER A 48 -5.97 -29.00 13.51
N ASN A 49 -5.22 -28.23 14.27
CA ASN A 49 -5.72 -27.25 15.23
C ASN A 49 -5.88 -25.83 14.66
N LEU A 50 -5.47 -25.59 13.40
CA LEU A 50 -5.59 -24.27 12.77
C LEU A 50 -7.05 -23.94 12.47
N LEU A 51 -7.58 -22.93 13.14
CA LEU A 51 -8.97 -22.50 13.06
C LEU A 51 -9.19 -21.35 12.09
N ALA A 52 -8.21 -20.45 11.99
CA ALA A 52 -8.39 -19.23 11.22
C ALA A 52 -7.09 -18.67 10.63
N ILE A 53 -7.23 -18.04 9.45
CA ILE A 53 -6.19 -17.24 8.83
C ILE A 53 -6.75 -15.84 8.58
N ALA A 54 -6.07 -14.80 9.07
CA ALA A 54 -6.49 -13.42 8.82
C ALA A 54 -5.38 -12.66 8.07
N ARG A 55 -5.75 -12.09 6.92
CA ARG A 55 -4.85 -11.29 6.10
C ARG A 55 -4.97 -9.80 6.40
N ALA A 56 -3.84 -9.19 6.74
CA ALA A 56 -3.72 -7.73 6.82
C ALA A 56 -3.61 -7.13 5.40
N GLY A 57 -4.72 -7.14 4.67
CA GLY A 57 -4.83 -6.66 3.29
C GLY A 57 -6.13 -7.09 2.61
N ALA A 58 -6.44 -6.52 1.45
CA ALA A 58 -7.69 -6.76 0.74
C ALA A 58 -7.69 -8.06 -0.08
N GLY A 59 -6.61 -8.33 -0.83
CA GLY A 59 -6.52 -9.56 -1.63
C GLY A 59 -6.26 -10.80 -0.77
N VAL A 60 -6.50 -11.98 -1.30
CA VAL A 60 -6.25 -13.27 -0.63
C VAL A 60 -5.49 -14.26 -1.51
N ASN A 61 -4.86 -13.76 -2.56
CA ASN A 61 -4.15 -14.56 -3.56
C ASN A 61 -2.92 -15.32 -3.03
N ASN A 62 -2.46 -14.99 -1.84
CA ASN A 62 -1.37 -15.70 -1.14
C ASN A 62 -1.87 -16.79 -0.17
N ILE A 63 -3.18 -17.03 -0.10
CA ILE A 63 -3.82 -18.01 0.78
C ILE A 63 -4.52 -19.06 -0.09
N PRO A 64 -4.30 -20.35 0.11
CA PRO A 64 -4.96 -21.42 -0.63
C PRO A 64 -6.39 -21.62 -0.12
N LEU A 65 -7.35 -20.83 -0.62
CA LEU A 65 -8.73 -20.77 -0.13
C LEU A 65 -9.44 -22.13 -0.16
N ASP A 66 -9.27 -22.89 -1.26
CA ASP A 66 -9.93 -24.20 -1.42
C ASP A 66 -9.45 -25.19 -0.34
N ARG A 67 -8.13 -25.26 -0.12
CA ARG A 67 -7.56 -26.08 0.96
C ARG A 67 -8.03 -25.63 2.34
N CYS A 68 -8.14 -24.33 2.57
CA CYS A 68 -8.67 -23.80 3.84
C CYS A 68 -10.12 -24.22 4.03
N ALA A 69 -10.95 -24.12 3.00
CA ALA A 69 -12.36 -24.50 3.04
C ALA A 69 -12.53 -26.01 3.33
N GLU A 70 -11.78 -26.86 2.63
CA GLU A 70 -11.79 -28.31 2.85
C GLU A 70 -11.37 -28.70 4.28
N ALA A 71 -10.39 -27.98 4.84
CA ALA A 71 -9.90 -28.19 6.21
C ALA A 71 -10.77 -27.49 7.29
N GLY A 72 -11.83 -26.76 6.92
CA GLY A 72 -12.67 -26.02 7.86
C GLY A 72 -12.02 -24.78 8.47
N ILE A 73 -10.96 -24.23 7.83
CA ILE A 73 -10.22 -23.04 8.29
C ILE A 73 -10.92 -21.78 7.78
N CYS A 74 -11.32 -20.89 8.69
CA CYS A 74 -11.92 -19.60 8.34
C CYS A 74 -10.87 -18.64 7.82
N VAL A 75 -11.11 -18.00 6.65
CA VAL A 75 -10.19 -16.99 6.09
C VAL A 75 -10.84 -15.61 6.15
N PHE A 76 -10.12 -14.65 6.72
CA PHE A 76 -10.52 -13.25 6.86
C PHE A 76 -9.55 -12.34 6.11
N ASN A 77 -10.07 -11.21 5.62
CA ASN A 77 -9.27 -10.15 5.02
C ASN A 77 -9.74 -8.77 5.51
N THR A 78 -9.00 -7.71 5.13
CA THR A 78 -9.30 -6.33 5.55
C THR A 78 -9.46 -5.42 4.32
N PRO A 79 -10.57 -5.55 3.55
CA PRO A 79 -10.79 -4.75 2.35
C PRO A 79 -10.95 -3.27 2.70
N GLY A 80 -10.31 -2.40 1.89
CA GLY A 80 -10.42 -0.95 2.05
C GLY A 80 -9.55 -0.31 3.14
N ALA A 81 -8.94 -1.08 4.02
CA ALA A 81 -8.15 -0.55 5.15
C ALA A 81 -7.00 0.37 4.73
N ASN A 82 -6.38 0.11 3.58
CA ASN A 82 -5.28 0.91 3.03
C ASN A 82 -5.70 1.83 1.87
N ALA A 83 -7.00 1.95 1.57
CA ALA A 83 -7.47 2.63 0.36
C ALA A 83 -7.05 4.11 0.33
N ASN A 84 -7.11 4.81 1.45
CA ASN A 84 -6.67 6.20 1.54
C ASN A 84 -5.15 6.33 1.32
N ALA A 85 -4.35 5.47 1.94
CA ALA A 85 -2.89 5.52 1.77
C ALA A 85 -2.47 5.26 0.32
N VAL A 86 -3.14 4.33 -0.37
CA VAL A 86 -2.90 4.07 -1.79
C VAL A 86 -3.32 5.28 -2.65
N LYS A 87 -4.47 5.90 -2.37
CA LYS A 87 -4.88 7.14 -3.04
C LYS A 87 -3.79 8.22 -2.91
N GLU A 88 -3.25 8.45 -1.73
CA GLU A 88 -2.21 9.45 -1.49
C GLU A 88 -0.93 9.15 -2.30
N LEU A 89 -0.54 7.88 -2.38
CA LEU A 89 0.61 7.47 -3.19
C LEU A 89 0.36 7.66 -4.69
N VAL A 90 -0.85 7.40 -5.18
CA VAL A 90 -1.23 7.67 -6.58
C VAL A 90 -1.14 9.16 -6.89
N LEU A 91 -1.69 10.02 -6.04
CA LEU A 91 -1.60 11.47 -6.21
C LEU A 91 -0.15 11.96 -6.20
N THR A 92 0.67 11.42 -5.30
CA THR A 92 2.10 11.69 -5.27
C THR A 92 2.75 11.31 -6.59
N GLY A 93 2.48 10.11 -7.13
CA GLY A 93 3.00 9.67 -8.41
C GLY A 93 2.59 10.57 -9.58
N LEU A 94 1.33 11.00 -9.63
CA LEU A 94 0.83 11.94 -10.65
C LEU A 94 1.57 13.28 -10.62
N LEU A 95 1.81 13.83 -9.44
CA LEU A 95 2.52 15.11 -9.28
C LEU A 95 4.01 14.98 -9.60
N ILE A 96 4.66 13.93 -9.13
CA ILE A 96 6.08 13.67 -9.41
C ILE A 96 6.33 13.49 -10.91
N SER A 97 5.49 12.71 -11.58
CA SER A 97 5.63 12.46 -13.02
C SER A 97 5.38 13.72 -13.88
N SER A 98 4.56 14.66 -13.40
CA SER A 98 4.26 15.91 -14.11
C SER A 98 5.31 16.98 -13.91
N ARG A 99 5.99 17.05 -12.76
CA ARG A 99 6.76 18.20 -12.32
C ARG A 99 8.28 17.98 -12.23
N LYS A 100 8.81 16.85 -12.71
CA LYS A 100 10.24 16.50 -12.68
C LYS A 100 10.89 16.69 -11.30
N ILE A 101 10.15 16.33 -10.24
CA ILE A 101 10.57 16.59 -8.85
C ILE A 101 11.84 15.81 -8.48
N PRO A 102 11.99 14.51 -8.79
CA PRO A 102 13.20 13.76 -8.44
C PRO A 102 14.47 14.34 -9.05
N GLU A 103 14.40 14.75 -10.32
CA GLU A 103 15.51 15.36 -11.04
C GLU A 103 15.88 16.72 -10.43
N ALA A 104 14.87 17.52 -10.08
CA ALA A 104 15.09 18.81 -9.43
C ALA A 104 15.71 18.65 -8.03
N MET A 105 15.29 17.65 -7.27
CA MET A 105 15.87 17.35 -5.96
C MET A 105 17.34 16.94 -6.07
N THR A 106 17.66 16.04 -7.00
CA THR A 106 19.05 15.61 -7.23
C THR A 106 19.93 16.78 -7.64
N TRP A 107 19.45 17.61 -8.55
CA TRP A 107 20.17 18.82 -8.97
C TRP A 107 20.37 19.80 -7.83
N ALA A 108 19.32 20.09 -7.04
CA ALA A 108 19.40 21.03 -5.92
C ALA A 108 20.38 20.57 -4.83
N ALA A 109 20.43 19.26 -4.56
CA ALA A 109 21.37 18.70 -3.59
C ALA A 109 22.85 18.84 -4.00
N GLY A 110 23.12 19.02 -5.29
CA GLY A 110 24.49 19.26 -5.82
C GLY A 110 24.91 20.73 -5.88
N LEU A 111 24.03 21.68 -5.52
CA LEU A 111 24.36 23.10 -5.57
C LEU A 111 25.23 23.51 -4.39
N THR A 112 26.32 24.21 -4.68
CA THR A 112 27.25 24.77 -3.68
C THR A 112 27.67 26.16 -4.09
N ASP A 113 27.95 27.02 -3.12
CA ASP A 113 28.56 28.32 -3.40
C ASP A 113 30.00 28.12 -3.91
N GLY A 114 30.33 28.83 -5.01
CA GLY A 114 31.62 28.78 -5.65
C GLY A 114 31.83 30.08 -6.43
N GLU A 115 32.23 29.99 -7.71
CA GLU A 115 32.34 31.18 -8.61
C GLU A 115 30.99 31.90 -8.74
N THR A 116 29.87 31.17 -8.54
CA THR A 116 28.51 31.69 -8.60
C THR A 116 27.75 31.25 -7.36
N THR A 117 26.98 32.16 -6.75
CA THR A 117 26.12 31.84 -5.58
C THR A 117 25.04 30.86 -5.93
N VAL A 118 24.60 30.02 -4.97
CA VAL A 118 23.48 29.07 -5.13
C VAL A 118 22.22 29.78 -5.66
N ALA A 119 21.93 31.00 -5.20
CA ALA A 119 20.77 31.76 -5.68
C ALA A 119 20.84 32.03 -7.20
N LYS A 120 22.00 32.42 -7.73
CA LYS A 120 22.19 32.64 -9.18
C LYS A 120 22.13 31.32 -9.96
N GLN A 121 22.69 30.25 -9.42
CA GLN A 121 22.60 28.91 -10.03
C GLN A 121 21.12 28.44 -10.11
N VAL A 122 20.33 28.67 -9.08
CA VAL A 122 18.88 28.33 -9.05
C VAL A 122 18.15 29.14 -10.12
N GLU A 123 18.33 30.44 -10.19
CA GLU A 123 17.67 31.28 -11.21
C GLU A 123 18.02 30.86 -12.64
N LYS A 124 19.24 30.46 -12.89
CA LYS A 124 19.70 30.02 -14.21
C LYS A 124 19.19 28.64 -14.57
N GLY A 125 19.07 27.72 -13.57
CA GLY A 125 18.81 26.28 -13.81
C GLY A 125 17.38 25.83 -13.61
N LYS A 126 16.56 26.53 -12.81
CA LYS A 126 15.21 26.08 -12.41
C LYS A 126 14.26 25.78 -13.59
N SER A 127 14.42 26.48 -14.72
CA SER A 127 13.53 26.31 -15.88
C SER A 127 13.62 24.94 -16.55
N GLN A 128 14.73 24.21 -16.41
CA GLN A 128 14.89 22.86 -16.95
C GLN A 128 13.93 21.83 -16.30
N PHE A 129 13.43 22.14 -15.11
CA PHE A 129 12.49 21.29 -14.37
C PHE A 129 11.03 21.71 -14.55
N ALA A 130 10.76 22.65 -15.48
CA ALA A 130 9.39 22.97 -15.85
C ALA A 130 8.67 21.72 -16.36
N GLY A 131 7.44 21.51 -15.90
CA GLY A 131 6.59 20.40 -16.30
C GLY A 131 5.14 20.85 -16.42
N PRO A 132 4.29 20.06 -17.10
CA PRO A 132 2.89 20.40 -17.29
C PRO A 132 2.13 20.30 -15.95
N GLU A 133 1.09 21.11 -15.79
CA GLU A 133 0.12 20.95 -14.72
C GLU A 133 -0.79 19.75 -15.00
N ILE A 134 -1.28 19.09 -13.95
CA ILE A 134 -2.27 18.02 -14.08
C ILE A 134 -3.69 18.57 -14.29
N LYS A 135 -3.95 19.82 -13.93
CA LYS A 135 -5.23 20.50 -14.14
C LYS A 135 -5.64 20.45 -15.61
N GLY A 136 -6.90 20.08 -15.88
CA GLY A 136 -7.45 19.96 -17.22
C GLY A 136 -7.04 18.71 -18.00
N LYS A 137 -6.07 17.91 -17.49
CA LYS A 137 -5.70 16.62 -18.09
C LYS A 137 -6.73 15.55 -17.74
N THR A 138 -6.79 14.51 -18.55
CA THR A 138 -7.68 13.37 -18.33
C THR A 138 -6.95 12.25 -17.63
N LEU A 139 -7.49 11.80 -16.49
CA LEU A 139 -7.03 10.62 -15.78
C LEU A 139 -7.93 9.43 -16.18
N GLY A 140 -7.33 8.39 -16.74
CA GLY A 140 -7.96 7.11 -16.94
C GLY A 140 -7.92 6.26 -15.67
N ILE A 141 -9.08 5.73 -15.25
CA ILE A 141 -9.19 4.82 -14.09
C ILE A 141 -9.88 3.54 -14.52
N ILE A 142 -9.22 2.42 -14.31
CA ILE A 142 -9.75 1.07 -14.53
C ILE A 142 -10.12 0.48 -13.18
N GLY A 143 -11.42 0.30 -12.95
CA GLY A 143 -11.99 -0.19 -11.68
C GLY A 143 -12.29 0.93 -10.67
N LEU A 144 -13.59 1.06 -10.33
CA LEU A 144 -14.09 2.04 -9.34
C LEU A 144 -14.40 1.38 -7.98
N GLY A 145 -13.49 0.51 -7.53
CA GLY A 145 -13.55 -0.01 -6.16
C GLY A 145 -13.14 1.04 -5.11
N ALA A 146 -12.88 0.59 -3.89
CA ALA A 146 -12.58 1.48 -2.75
C ALA A 146 -11.45 2.48 -3.02
N ILE A 147 -10.41 2.07 -3.74
CA ILE A 147 -9.27 2.93 -4.10
C ILE A 147 -9.63 3.83 -5.28
N GLY A 148 -10.15 3.25 -6.37
CA GLY A 148 -10.46 3.99 -7.60
C GLY A 148 -11.43 5.14 -7.38
N ALA A 149 -12.46 4.95 -6.56
CA ALA A 149 -13.40 5.99 -6.20
C ALA A 149 -12.74 7.15 -5.43
N LEU A 150 -11.85 6.85 -4.48
CA LEU A 150 -11.12 7.88 -3.75
C LEU A 150 -10.16 8.66 -4.65
N VAL A 151 -9.46 7.96 -5.55
CA VAL A 151 -8.58 8.60 -6.55
C VAL A 151 -9.37 9.49 -7.50
N ALA A 152 -10.52 9.00 -8.00
CA ALA A 152 -11.40 9.76 -8.89
C ALA A 152 -11.85 11.08 -8.26
N ASN A 153 -12.35 11.03 -7.02
CA ASN A 153 -12.81 12.22 -6.30
C ASN A 153 -11.67 13.22 -6.08
N ALA A 154 -10.48 12.73 -5.69
CA ALA A 154 -9.32 13.61 -5.50
C ALA A 154 -8.83 14.23 -6.81
N ALA A 155 -8.82 13.48 -7.91
CA ALA A 155 -8.43 13.99 -9.23
C ALA A 155 -9.38 15.08 -9.73
N VAL A 156 -10.68 14.92 -9.53
CA VAL A 156 -11.69 15.97 -9.84
C VAL A 156 -11.43 17.23 -9.02
N ALA A 157 -11.17 17.08 -7.71
CA ALA A 157 -10.85 18.22 -6.85
C ALA A 157 -9.58 18.95 -7.28
N LEU A 158 -8.62 18.25 -7.90
CA LEU A 158 -7.41 18.82 -8.49
C LEU A 158 -7.64 19.40 -9.92
N GLY A 159 -8.89 19.41 -10.41
CA GLY A 159 -9.26 19.96 -11.69
C GLY A 159 -8.97 19.05 -12.91
N MET A 160 -8.77 17.76 -12.69
CA MET A 160 -8.63 16.79 -13.77
C MET A 160 -9.99 16.37 -14.35
N LYS A 161 -9.97 15.92 -15.59
CA LYS A 161 -11.09 15.19 -16.22
C LYS A 161 -10.91 13.70 -15.96
N LEU A 162 -12.00 12.96 -15.94
CA LEU A 162 -11.96 11.50 -15.75
C LEU A 162 -12.40 10.75 -17.00
N SER A 163 -11.73 9.64 -17.25
CA SER A 163 -12.19 8.58 -18.15
C SER A 163 -12.22 7.28 -17.33
N LEU A 164 -13.41 6.71 -17.18
CA LEU A 164 -13.67 5.62 -16.25
C LEU A 164 -14.02 4.35 -16.99
N ILE A 165 -13.39 3.25 -16.62
CA ILE A 165 -13.77 1.90 -17.04
C ILE A 165 -14.11 1.12 -15.76
N HIS A 166 -15.37 0.71 -15.69
CA HIS A 166 -15.81 -0.18 -14.62
C HIS A 166 -15.61 -1.63 -15.05
N ILE A 167 -14.92 -2.40 -14.22
CA ILE A 167 -14.71 -3.84 -14.41
C ILE A 167 -15.52 -4.60 -13.37
#